data_a9980f8c26db81cb7122422fe1ce9f81
#
_entry.id   a9980f8c26db81cb7122422fe1ce9f81
#
_cell.length_a   1.000
_cell.length_b   1.000
_cell.length_c   1.000
_cell.angle_alpha   90.00
_cell.angle_beta   90.00
_cell.angle_gamma   90.00
#
_symmetry.space_group_name_H-M   'P 1'
#
loop_
_entity.id
_entity.type
_entity.pdbx_description
1 polymer ?
#
loop_
_entity_poly.entity_id
_entity_poly.type
_entity_poly.pdbx_seq_one_letter_code
_entity_poly.pdbx_strand_id
1 'polypeptide(L)'
;SPIPVILYNVPGRTASNMLPSTVIRIANDFKNVIGIKEAAGDIVQAMKLIQTKPEGFLVISGDDMITLPMVLAGGAGVISVIGEGFPKEFSEMVRLGLQRKVDEAYKLHYLLSDSIDMIFEQGNPGGIKEVFKALGLSENTVRLPLVNVNEDLATRLHNFTRKLS
;
A
#
# COMPACT_ATOMS: atom_id res chain seq x y z
N SER A 1 1.51 -10.88 -23.21
CA SER A 1 0.22 -10.22 -22.98
C SER A 1 0.04 -9.11 -24.01
N PRO A 2 -1.16 -8.94 -24.59
CA PRO A 2 -1.47 -7.82 -25.50
C PRO A 2 -1.72 -6.48 -24.77
N ILE A 3 -1.83 -6.53 -23.45
CA ILE A 3 -2.06 -5.34 -22.60
C ILE A 3 -0.85 -5.09 -21.71
N PRO A 4 -0.66 -3.86 -21.19
CA PRO A 4 0.37 -3.56 -20.19
C PRO A 4 0.27 -4.45 -18.96
N VAL A 5 1.42 -4.81 -18.40
CA VAL A 5 1.54 -5.69 -17.23
C VAL A 5 2.27 -4.93 -16.12
N ILE A 6 1.73 -5.00 -14.91
CA ILE A 6 2.40 -4.59 -13.68
C ILE A 6 2.73 -5.87 -12.89
N LEU A 7 4.00 -6.08 -12.58
CA LEU A 7 4.42 -7.15 -11.68
C LEU A 7 3.90 -6.89 -10.26
N TYR A 8 3.69 -7.95 -9.48
CA TYR A 8 3.32 -7.81 -8.09
C TYR A 8 4.23 -8.67 -7.20
N ASN A 9 5.06 -8.01 -6.41
CA ASN A 9 5.95 -8.65 -5.43
C ASN A 9 5.34 -8.54 -4.04
N VAL A 10 4.92 -9.68 -3.45
CA VAL A 10 4.28 -9.75 -2.14
C VAL A 10 4.75 -10.99 -1.36
N PRO A 11 6.02 -11.02 -0.90
CA PRO A 11 6.63 -12.20 -0.29
C PRO A 11 5.86 -12.78 0.88
N GLY A 12 5.24 -11.94 1.70
CA GLY A 12 4.43 -12.36 2.84
C GLY A 12 3.21 -13.22 2.47
N ARG A 13 2.76 -13.20 1.20
CA ARG A 13 1.63 -14.01 0.71
C ARG A 13 2.06 -15.14 -0.22
N THR A 14 3.18 -15.00 -0.90
CA THR A 14 3.63 -15.93 -1.94
C THR A 14 4.80 -16.83 -1.49
N ALA A 15 5.42 -16.50 -0.34
CA ALA A 15 6.69 -17.08 0.12
C ALA A 15 7.83 -16.97 -0.92
N SER A 16 7.72 -16.04 -1.86
CA SER A 16 8.70 -15.80 -2.92
C SER A 16 8.94 -14.30 -3.09
N ASN A 17 10.22 -13.89 -3.14
CA ASN A 17 10.62 -12.50 -3.32
C ASN A 17 11.28 -12.30 -4.70
N MET A 18 10.74 -11.39 -5.52
CA MET A 18 11.38 -10.96 -6.75
C MET A 18 12.48 -9.93 -6.42
N LEU A 19 13.74 -10.36 -6.58
CA LEU A 19 14.88 -9.46 -6.38
C LEU A 19 14.90 -8.33 -7.42
N PRO A 20 15.43 -7.15 -7.11
CA PRO A 20 15.55 -6.03 -8.04
C PRO A 20 16.18 -6.41 -9.37
N SER A 21 17.26 -7.21 -9.37
CA SER A 21 17.93 -7.68 -10.60
C SER A 21 17.01 -8.48 -11.53
N THR A 22 16.12 -9.29 -10.97
CA THR A 22 15.12 -10.05 -11.73
C THR A 22 14.08 -9.12 -12.34
N VAL A 23 13.55 -8.17 -11.56
CA VAL A 23 12.57 -7.19 -12.03
C VAL A 23 13.13 -6.33 -13.16
N ILE A 24 14.35 -5.82 -13.00
CA ILE A 24 15.02 -4.97 -14.00
C ILE A 24 15.30 -5.74 -15.30
N ARG A 25 15.71 -7.01 -15.20
CA ARG A 25 15.87 -7.87 -16.37
C ARG A 25 14.55 -8.04 -17.13
N ILE A 26 13.46 -8.36 -16.42
CA ILE A 26 12.13 -8.49 -17.03
C ILE A 26 11.69 -7.17 -17.69
N ALA A 27 11.89 -6.03 -17.01
CA ALA A 27 11.53 -4.72 -17.54
C ALA A 27 12.30 -4.35 -18.84
N ASN A 28 13.56 -4.80 -18.97
CA ASN A 28 14.35 -4.59 -20.17
C ASN A 28 13.96 -5.53 -21.31
N ASP A 29 13.66 -6.79 -20.98
CA ASP A 29 13.35 -7.83 -21.97
C ASP A 29 11.93 -7.71 -22.54
N PHE A 30 10.97 -7.18 -21.75
CA PHE A 30 9.54 -7.16 -22.10
C PHE A 30 8.96 -5.74 -22.03
N LYS A 31 8.79 -5.09 -23.18
CA LYS A 31 8.31 -3.70 -23.29
C LYS A 31 6.88 -3.47 -22.75
N ASN A 32 6.06 -4.52 -22.70
CA ASN A 32 4.71 -4.45 -22.12
C ASN A 32 4.70 -4.60 -20.60
N VAL A 33 5.81 -4.88 -19.95
CA VAL A 33 5.95 -4.86 -18.50
C VAL A 33 6.34 -3.44 -18.09
N ILE A 34 5.37 -2.67 -17.62
CA ILE A 34 5.48 -1.21 -17.42
C ILE A 34 5.76 -0.80 -15.98
N GLY A 35 5.72 -1.72 -15.04
CA GLY A 35 5.94 -1.40 -13.62
C GLY A 35 5.89 -2.61 -12.71
N ILE A 36 6.10 -2.31 -11.43
CA ILE A 36 5.96 -3.25 -10.33
C ILE A 36 5.19 -2.63 -9.17
N LYS A 37 4.23 -3.39 -8.60
CA LYS A 37 3.71 -3.15 -7.26
C LYS A 37 4.62 -3.87 -6.27
N GLU A 38 5.42 -3.10 -5.52
CA GLU A 38 6.38 -3.62 -4.53
C GLU A 38 5.75 -3.60 -3.13
N ALA A 39 5.52 -4.77 -2.56
CA ALA A 39 4.85 -4.98 -1.28
C ALA A 39 5.65 -5.93 -0.35
N ALA A 40 6.97 -5.92 -0.46
CA ALA A 40 7.83 -6.69 0.45
C ALA A 40 7.98 -6.03 1.84
N GLY A 41 7.56 -4.77 2.01
CA GLY A 41 7.80 -4.02 3.24
C GLY A 41 9.27 -3.61 3.44
N ASP A 42 10.13 -3.82 2.43
CA ASP A 42 11.56 -3.52 2.47
C ASP A 42 11.87 -2.24 1.68
N ILE A 43 12.07 -1.15 2.41
CA ILE A 43 12.40 0.16 1.82
C ILE A 43 13.76 0.13 1.08
N VAL A 44 14.71 -0.68 1.54
CA VAL A 44 16.02 -0.80 0.88
C VAL A 44 15.88 -1.44 -0.49
N GLN A 45 15.10 -2.53 -0.59
CA GLN A 45 14.77 -3.16 -1.86
C GLN A 45 14.01 -2.20 -2.80
N ALA A 46 13.03 -1.48 -2.27
CA ALA A 46 12.26 -0.50 -3.03
C ALA A 46 13.16 0.62 -3.59
N MET A 47 14.05 1.18 -2.77
CA MET A 47 15.02 2.20 -3.20
C MET A 47 15.97 1.66 -4.28
N LYS A 48 16.39 0.40 -4.17
CA LYS A 48 17.23 -0.23 -5.19
C LYS A 48 16.51 -0.37 -6.52
N LEU A 49 15.24 -0.75 -6.51
CA LEU A 49 14.37 -0.76 -7.70
C LEU A 49 14.26 0.63 -8.33
N ILE A 50 13.98 1.65 -7.52
CA ILE A 50 13.85 3.04 -7.97
C ILE A 50 15.16 3.53 -8.60
N GLN A 51 16.30 3.21 -7.98
CA GLN A 51 17.62 3.60 -8.48
C GLN A 51 17.97 2.98 -9.83
N THR A 52 17.56 1.71 -10.06
CA THR A 52 18.05 0.91 -11.18
C THR A 52 17.02 0.68 -12.28
N LYS A 53 15.78 1.13 -12.08
CA LYS A 53 14.70 0.96 -13.08
C LYS A 53 15.01 1.65 -14.41
N PRO A 54 14.58 1.08 -15.54
CA PRO A 54 14.64 1.80 -16.80
C PRO A 54 13.74 3.02 -16.80
N GLU A 55 14.01 3.96 -17.70
CA GLU A 55 13.17 5.15 -17.89
C GLU A 55 11.72 4.75 -18.21
N GLY A 56 10.75 5.46 -17.61
CA GLY A 56 9.32 5.18 -17.77
C GLY A 56 8.79 3.99 -16.95
N PHE A 57 9.64 3.14 -16.38
CA PHE A 57 9.18 2.03 -15.54
C PHE A 57 8.67 2.51 -14.18
N LEU A 58 7.50 2.04 -13.78
CA LEU A 58 6.81 2.47 -12.57
C LEU A 58 7.17 1.56 -11.38
N VAL A 59 7.68 2.15 -10.29
CA VAL A 59 7.78 1.47 -8.99
C VAL A 59 6.68 2.02 -8.10
N ILE A 60 5.68 1.18 -7.84
CA ILE A 60 4.43 1.52 -7.13
C ILE A 60 4.48 0.83 -5.78
N SER A 61 4.18 1.55 -4.69
CA SER A 61 4.07 0.94 -3.37
C SER A 61 2.87 -0.02 -3.30
N GLY A 62 3.06 -1.15 -2.64
CA GLY A 62 1.99 -2.06 -2.25
C GLY A 62 1.88 -2.22 -0.74
N ASP A 63 2.63 -1.38 0.01
CA ASP A 63 2.68 -1.34 1.46
C ASP A 63 2.37 0.08 1.93
N ASP A 64 1.27 0.24 2.68
CA ASP A 64 0.76 1.55 3.06
C ASP A 64 1.71 2.29 4.02
N MET A 65 2.40 1.57 4.92
CA MET A 65 3.28 2.17 5.93
C MET A 65 4.52 2.81 5.30
N ILE A 66 5.10 2.18 4.27
CA ILE A 66 6.31 2.71 3.61
C ILE A 66 6.01 3.49 2.33
N THR A 67 4.73 3.74 2.02
CA THR A 67 4.34 4.47 0.79
C THR A 67 4.98 5.84 0.70
N LEU A 68 4.92 6.63 1.77
CA LEU A 68 5.48 7.99 1.74
C LEU A 68 7.00 8.01 1.52
N PRO A 69 7.83 7.27 2.27
CA PRO A 69 9.26 7.20 1.98
C PRO A 69 9.57 6.65 0.57
N MET A 70 8.80 5.68 0.05
CA MET A 70 8.98 5.21 -1.34
C MET A 70 8.69 6.32 -2.37
N VAL A 71 7.60 7.08 -2.20
CA VAL A 71 7.25 8.20 -3.08
C VAL A 71 8.31 9.29 -3.03
N LEU A 72 8.80 9.64 -1.84
CA LEU A 72 9.90 10.59 -1.66
C LEU A 72 11.22 10.12 -2.27
N ALA A 73 11.46 8.82 -2.33
CA ALA A 73 12.63 8.25 -3.01
C ALA A 73 12.50 8.25 -4.55
N GLY A 74 11.32 8.51 -5.11
CA GLY A 74 11.06 8.51 -6.56
C GLY A 74 10.11 7.41 -7.03
N GLY A 75 9.38 6.79 -6.12
CA GLY A 75 8.26 5.90 -6.44
C GLY A 75 7.12 6.65 -7.13
N ALA A 76 6.35 5.95 -7.94
CA ALA A 76 5.31 6.53 -8.79
C ALA A 76 3.96 6.73 -8.09
N GLY A 77 3.77 6.14 -6.92
CA GLY A 77 2.51 6.17 -6.16
C GLY A 77 2.26 4.87 -5.42
N VAL A 78 1.01 4.52 -5.21
CA VAL A 78 0.59 3.36 -4.40
C VAL A 78 -0.66 2.67 -4.95
N ILE A 79 -0.77 1.37 -4.69
CA ILE A 79 -2.01 0.60 -4.75
C ILE A 79 -2.29 0.15 -3.32
N SER A 80 -3.15 0.89 -2.63
CA SER A 80 -3.30 0.95 -1.18
C SER A 80 -4.45 0.08 -0.67
N VAL A 81 -4.39 -0.29 0.60
CA VAL A 81 -5.52 -0.83 1.39
C VAL A 81 -6.17 0.29 2.21
N ILE A 82 -5.39 1.06 2.99
CA ILE A 82 -5.96 2.12 3.84
C ILE A 82 -6.66 3.22 3.02
N GLY A 83 -6.17 3.49 1.81
CA GLY A 83 -6.79 4.44 0.89
C GLY A 83 -8.21 4.07 0.44
N GLU A 84 -8.65 2.82 0.65
CA GLU A 84 -10.02 2.39 0.42
C GLU A 84 -10.97 2.91 1.52
N GLY A 85 -10.48 3.01 2.77
CA GLY A 85 -11.25 3.52 3.91
C GLY A 85 -11.11 5.03 4.12
N PHE A 86 -9.93 5.58 3.89
CA PHE A 86 -9.59 6.99 4.08
C PHE A 86 -8.99 7.61 2.81
N PRO A 87 -9.75 7.63 1.69
CA PRO A 87 -9.24 8.01 0.37
C PRO A 87 -8.75 9.45 0.31
N LYS A 88 -9.41 10.37 1.02
CA LYS A 88 -9.07 11.80 1.03
C LYS A 88 -7.69 12.03 1.64
N GLU A 89 -7.49 11.58 2.87
CA GLU A 89 -6.28 11.81 3.65
C GLU A 89 -5.09 11.08 3.01
N PHE A 90 -5.28 9.81 2.65
CA PHE A 90 -4.20 9.00 2.09
C PHE A 90 -3.79 9.46 0.69
N SER A 91 -4.74 9.78 -0.19
CA SER A 91 -4.40 10.31 -1.52
C SER A 91 -3.75 11.69 -1.45
N GLU A 92 -4.15 12.55 -0.49
CA GLU A 92 -3.49 13.84 -0.27
C GLU A 92 -2.06 13.66 0.22
N MET A 93 -1.81 12.75 1.18
CA MET A 93 -0.46 12.40 1.61
C MET A 93 0.43 12.03 0.40
N VAL A 94 -0.07 11.17 -0.48
CA VAL A 94 0.68 10.75 -1.67
C VAL A 94 0.95 11.93 -2.61
N ARG A 95 -0.06 12.78 -2.87
CA ARG A 95 0.11 13.99 -3.72
C ARG A 95 1.15 14.94 -3.16
N LEU A 96 1.11 15.20 -1.85
CA LEU A 96 2.09 16.04 -1.16
C LEU A 96 3.50 15.43 -1.26
N GLY A 97 3.62 14.12 -1.08
CA GLY A 97 4.89 13.40 -1.26
C GLY A 97 5.46 13.55 -2.68
N LEU A 98 4.63 13.37 -3.71
CA LEU A 98 5.01 13.56 -5.11
C LEU A 98 5.43 15.02 -5.41
N GLN A 99 4.81 16.00 -4.73
CA GLN A 99 5.17 17.42 -4.81
C GLN A 99 6.37 17.81 -3.95
N ARG A 100 6.99 16.86 -3.23
CA ARG A 100 8.10 17.12 -2.29
C ARG A 100 7.74 18.02 -1.10
N LYS A 101 6.46 18.10 -0.74
CA LYS A 101 5.97 18.79 0.47
C LYS A 101 6.06 17.85 1.67
N VAL A 102 7.30 17.64 2.12
CA VAL A 102 7.67 16.55 3.05
C VAL A 102 6.95 16.69 4.39
N ASP A 103 6.99 17.87 4.99
CA ASP A 103 6.45 18.08 6.34
C ASP A 103 4.92 17.92 6.37
N GLU A 104 4.23 18.43 5.33
CA GLU A 104 2.78 18.29 5.21
C GLU A 104 2.38 16.83 4.95
N ALA A 105 3.13 16.13 4.11
CA ALA A 105 2.90 14.72 3.83
C ALA A 105 3.08 13.84 5.08
N TYR A 106 4.13 14.08 5.88
CA TYR A 106 4.35 13.33 7.12
C TYR A 106 3.30 13.61 8.19
N LYS A 107 2.68 14.79 8.25
CA LYS A 107 1.54 15.03 9.14
C LYS A 107 0.39 14.06 8.86
N LEU A 108 0.06 13.86 7.58
CA LEU A 108 -0.98 12.90 7.19
C LEU A 108 -0.53 11.45 7.38
N HIS A 109 0.74 11.14 7.12
CA HIS A 109 1.29 9.81 7.36
C HIS A 109 1.14 9.41 8.83
N TYR A 110 1.58 10.25 9.75
CA TYR A 110 1.48 9.98 11.19
C TYR A 110 0.04 10.01 11.71
N LEU A 111 -0.85 10.79 11.08
CA LEU A 111 -2.28 10.76 11.39
C LEU A 111 -2.89 9.37 11.08
N LEU A 112 -2.41 8.69 10.04
CA LEU A 112 -2.95 7.42 9.56
C LEU A 112 -2.20 6.18 10.06
N SER A 113 -0.97 6.32 10.57
CA SER A 113 -0.07 5.20 10.89
C SER A 113 -0.69 4.18 11.84
N ASP A 114 -1.33 4.63 12.93
CA ASP A 114 -1.99 3.72 13.89
C ASP A 114 -3.10 2.89 13.22
N SER A 115 -3.83 3.47 12.27
CA SER A 115 -4.88 2.74 11.57
C SER A 115 -4.32 1.77 10.54
N ILE A 116 -3.17 2.07 9.94
CA ILE A 116 -2.48 1.11 9.06
C ILE A 116 -2.11 -0.13 9.87
N ASP A 117 -1.48 0.02 11.03
CA ASP A 117 -1.14 -1.10 11.91
C ASP A 117 -2.37 -1.90 12.31
N MET A 118 -3.43 -1.24 12.77
CA MET A 118 -4.69 -1.90 13.17
C MET A 118 -5.35 -2.68 12.02
N ILE A 119 -5.38 -2.14 10.81
CA ILE A 119 -6.00 -2.79 9.63
C ILE A 119 -5.30 -4.12 9.31
N PHE A 120 -3.99 -4.22 9.53
CA PHE A 120 -3.21 -5.42 9.24
C PHE A 120 -2.99 -6.34 10.44
N GLU A 121 -3.30 -5.92 11.67
CA GLU A 121 -3.02 -6.65 12.93
C GLU A 121 -3.58 -8.09 12.92
N GLN A 122 -4.80 -8.29 12.44
CA GLN A 122 -5.42 -9.62 12.31
C GLN A 122 -5.63 -10.01 10.84
N GLY A 123 -4.94 -9.35 9.94
CA GLY A 123 -4.93 -9.62 8.52
C GLY A 123 -5.93 -8.80 7.70
N ASN A 124 -5.57 -8.63 6.44
CA ASN A 124 -6.38 -8.01 5.42
C ASN A 124 -7.08 -9.10 4.56
N PRO A 125 -8.39 -9.01 4.27
CA PRO A 125 -9.26 -7.82 4.33
C PRO A 125 -10.08 -7.63 5.61
N GLY A 126 -9.91 -8.45 6.66
CA GLY A 126 -10.73 -8.33 7.88
C GLY A 126 -10.74 -6.91 8.48
N GLY A 127 -9.55 -6.30 8.65
CA GLY A 127 -9.40 -4.96 9.22
C GLY A 127 -10.04 -3.86 8.36
N ILE A 128 -9.78 -3.81 7.06
CA ILE A 128 -10.38 -2.77 6.19
C ILE A 128 -11.90 -2.94 6.05
N LYS A 129 -12.42 -4.16 6.08
CA LYS A 129 -13.86 -4.42 6.07
C LYS A 129 -14.54 -3.89 7.35
N GLU A 130 -13.84 -3.94 8.48
CA GLU A 130 -14.34 -3.35 9.72
C GLU A 130 -14.37 -1.81 9.66
N VAL A 131 -13.38 -1.18 9.02
CA VAL A 131 -13.41 0.26 8.71
C VAL A 131 -14.61 0.61 7.83
N PHE A 132 -14.90 -0.17 6.79
CA PHE A 132 -16.07 0.04 5.92
C PHE A 132 -17.39 -0.05 6.70
N LYS A 133 -17.49 -1.00 7.62
CA LYS A 133 -18.65 -1.11 8.51
C LYS A 133 -18.80 0.12 9.40
N ALA A 134 -17.70 0.59 10.00
CA ALA A 134 -17.69 1.81 10.81
C ALA A 134 -18.11 3.07 10.03
N LEU A 135 -17.78 3.13 8.74
CA LEU A 135 -18.18 4.20 7.82
C LEU A 135 -19.59 4.02 7.22
N GLY A 136 -20.27 2.92 7.49
CA GLY A 136 -21.59 2.61 6.92
C GLY A 136 -21.55 2.29 5.42
N LEU A 137 -20.40 1.91 4.87
CA LEU A 137 -20.22 1.63 3.43
C LEU A 137 -20.59 0.19 3.06
N SER A 138 -20.32 -0.78 3.94
CA SER A 138 -20.66 -2.19 3.73
C SER A 138 -20.63 -2.98 5.04
N GLU A 139 -21.11 -4.23 5.00
CA GLU A 139 -20.88 -5.19 6.07
C GLU A 139 -19.41 -5.66 6.10
N ASN A 140 -18.96 -6.11 7.29
CA ASN A 140 -17.59 -6.60 7.50
C ASN A 140 -17.39 -8.08 7.10
N THR A 141 -18.34 -8.68 6.40
CA THR A 141 -18.31 -10.11 6.02
C THR A 141 -17.12 -10.42 5.12
N VAL A 142 -16.38 -11.46 5.46
CA VAL A 142 -15.29 -12.04 4.68
C VAL A 142 -15.57 -13.49 4.33
N ARG A 143 -14.93 -14.02 3.28
CA ARG A 143 -15.07 -15.42 2.87
C ARG A 143 -14.09 -16.31 3.63
N LEU A 144 -14.53 -17.51 4.01
CA LEU A 144 -13.63 -18.54 4.56
C LEU A 144 -12.45 -18.83 3.62
N PRO A 145 -11.25 -19.08 4.12
CA PRO A 145 -10.90 -19.30 5.54
C PRO A 145 -10.67 -18.00 6.36
N LEU A 146 -10.89 -16.84 5.78
CA LEU A 146 -10.77 -15.57 6.49
C LEU A 146 -11.90 -15.43 7.50
N VAL A 147 -11.63 -14.69 8.59
CA VAL A 147 -12.60 -14.40 9.64
C VAL A 147 -12.65 -12.89 9.92
N ASN A 148 -13.74 -12.43 10.51
CA ASN A 148 -13.82 -11.05 10.98
C ASN A 148 -12.81 -10.80 12.09
N VAL A 149 -12.40 -9.55 12.26
CA VAL A 149 -11.56 -9.16 13.40
C VAL A 149 -12.31 -9.36 14.72
N ASN A 150 -11.56 -9.51 15.82
CA ASN A 150 -12.17 -9.64 17.14
C ASN A 150 -12.78 -8.30 17.64
N GLU A 151 -13.57 -8.36 18.70
CA GLU A 151 -14.31 -7.21 19.24
C GLU A 151 -13.39 -6.08 19.72
N ASP A 152 -12.22 -6.40 20.28
CA ASP A 152 -11.25 -5.39 20.72
C ASP A 152 -10.73 -4.58 19.53
N LEU A 153 -10.24 -5.24 18.51
CA LEU A 153 -9.75 -4.57 17.31
C LEU A 153 -10.86 -3.81 16.57
N ALA A 154 -12.07 -4.38 16.49
CA ALA A 154 -13.23 -3.71 15.92
C ALA A 154 -13.53 -2.39 16.65
N THR A 155 -13.50 -2.41 17.99
CA THR A 155 -13.74 -1.21 18.83
C THR A 155 -12.66 -0.14 18.57
N ARG A 156 -11.39 -0.53 18.50
CA ARG A 156 -10.28 0.41 18.21
C ARG A 156 -10.41 1.03 16.82
N LEU A 157 -10.71 0.23 15.80
CA LEU A 157 -10.94 0.71 14.42
C LEU A 157 -12.14 1.67 14.35
N HIS A 158 -13.27 1.36 15.00
CA HIS A 158 -14.42 2.24 15.05
C HIS A 158 -14.12 3.58 15.76
N ASN A 159 -13.35 3.53 16.85
CA ASN A 159 -12.96 4.74 17.58
C ASN A 159 -12.04 5.63 16.73
N PHE A 160 -11.08 5.03 16.01
CA PHE A 160 -10.21 5.75 15.09
C PHE A 160 -11.02 6.39 13.95
N THR A 161 -11.88 5.59 13.29
CA THR A 161 -12.71 6.05 12.17
C THR A 161 -13.57 7.25 12.56
N ARG A 162 -14.22 7.20 13.74
CA ARG A 162 -15.05 8.32 14.24
C ARG A 162 -14.26 9.59 14.55
N LYS A 163 -12.97 9.50 14.87
CA LYS A 163 -12.14 10.70 15.12
C LYS A 163 -11.68 11.36 13.84
N LEU A 164 -11.60 10.59 12.74
CA LEU A 164 -11.13 11.08 11.47
C LEU A 164 -12.25 11.56 10.53
N SER A 165 -13.46 11.04 10.71
CA SER A 165 -14.67 11.45 9.98
C SER A 165 -15.27 12.74 10.55
#